data_d840c378ae32c10630af3a21fb84ec72
#
_entry.id   d840c378ae32c10630af3a21fb84ec72
#
_cell.length_a   1.000
_cell.length_b   1.000
_cell.length_c   1.000
_cell.angle_alpha   90.00
_cell.angle_beta   90.00
_cell.angle_gamma   90.00
#
_symmetry.space_group_name_H-M   'P 1'
#
loop_
_entity.id
_entity.type
_entity.pdbx_description
1 polymer ?
#
loop_
_entity_poly.entity_id
_entity_poly.type
_entity_poly.pdbx_seq_one_letter_code
_entity_poly.pdbx_strand_id
1 'polypeptide(L)'
;MRIVIGHFHLQTGGVTRVIEHACAALAASGHEVLVVAGEAPRHPLPASAGFARIPSLTYEERRPALGPEALAAELQRSARDHFGAPPDLWHLHNHALGKNLALPGALVALARRGHRLLLQPHDFAEDGRPALYDRLLRGTGGGDAGRLSALLYPQAPQIHYAVLNSRDRAFLEAAGVTAERLHLLPNAVSLPPSTQALPHPFGSRRLWLYPTRAIRRKNLGELLLWSLTATGDDLLAATQAPQNPAEQPRYRRWKALAQELGLPVAFELGSRVADFPALLASAHGLVTTSVAEGFGLAFLEPWLVGRPLAGRDIPEITADFAAAGLDLGGLYERLEVPLDLLDETGLRRRMGAALRSSLAAYGRGETPAQMDRLWRHVVRDGRLDFGRLDETAQEEVIRRLAADPGEAARLRPATLAPGTDARAIAYNRALVEERYSIAGYGRRLAEIYDALLSESASASLGAANGDALLDRFLDPQRLWLLRT
;
A
#
# COMPACT_ATOMS: atom_id res chain seq x y z
N MET A 1 13.76 -19.96 18.20
CA MET A 1 13.94 -20.17 16.74
C MET A 1 14.99 -19.20 16.24
N ARG A 2 15.75 -19.61 15.20
CA ARG A 2 16.69 -18.80 14.44
C ARG A 2 16.02 -18.36 13.15
N ILE A 3 15.76 -17.08 13.01
CA ILE A 3 14.93 -16.53 11.94
C ILE A 3 15.75 -15.55 11.12
N VAL A 4 15.76 -15.70 9.79
CA VAL A 4 16.31 -14.69 8.88
C VAL A 4 15.18 -13.91 8.29
N ILE A 5 15.21 -12.56 8.44
CA ILE A 5 14.28 -11.63 7.78
C ILE A 5 15.04 -10.91 6.67
N GLY A 6 14.54 -10.96 5.44
CA GLY A 6 15.24 -10.40 4.29
C GLY A 6 14.43 -9.37 3.51
N HIS A 7 15.10 -8.27 3.11
CA HIS A 7 14.57 -7.25 2.20
C HIS A 7 15.70 -6.59 1.41
N PHE A 8 15.36 -5.85 0.36
CA PHE A 8 16.34 -5.18 -0.50
C PHE A 8 17.16 -4.10 0.23
N HIS A 9 16.50 -3.31 1.07
CA HIS A 9 17.09 -2.22 1.86
C HIS A 9 16.25 -1.92 3.10
N LEU A 10 16.84 -1.19 4.05
CA LEU A 10 16.17 -0.72 5.27
C LEU A 10 16.15 0.82 5.33
N GLN A 11 15.84 1.45 4.20
CA GLN A 11 15.61 2.89 4.12
C GLN A 11 14.21 3.23 4.65
N THR A 12 13.97 4.50 4.98
CA THR A 12 12.66 4.95 5.48
C THR A 12 11.52 4.53 4.56
N GLY A 13 10.60 3.68 5.05
CA GLY A 13 9.49 3.15 4.27
C GLY A 13 8.61 2.18 5.06
N GLY A 14 7.47 1.82 4.46
CA GLY A 14 6.48 0.94 5.10
C GLY A 14 7.05 -0.45 5.44
N VAL A 15 7.75 -1.09 4.51
CA VAL A 15 8.32 -2.43 4.72
C VAL A 15 9.39 -2.43 5.81
N THR A 16 10.26 -1.39 5.85
CA THR A 16 11.25 -1.24 6.93
C THR A 16 10.57 -1.21 8.29
N ARG A 17 9.48 -0.45 8.42
CA ARG A 17 8.69 -0.37 9.67
C ARG A 17 8.07 -1.72 10.05
N VAL A 18 7.59 -2.49 9.08
CA VAL A 18 7.08 -3.85 9.32
C VAL A 18 8.20 -4.77 9.85
N ILE A 19 9.39 -4.70 9.26
CA ILE A 19 10.55 -5.48 9.71
C ILE A 19 10.95 -5.07 11.13
N GLU A 20 10.99 -3.77 11.45
CA GLU A 20 11.26 -3.26 12.80
C GLU A 20 10.23 -3.79 13.82
N HIS A 21 8.94 -3.79 13.47
CA HIS A 21 7.87 -4.34 14.31
C HIS A 21 8.01 -5.87 14.48
N ALA A 22 8.35 -6.59 13.40
CA ALA A 22 8.61 -8.03 13.46
C ALA A 22 9.78 -8.33 14.40
N CYS A 23 10.90 -7.61 14.26
CA CYS A 23 12.05 -7.76 15.16
C CYS A 23 11.69 -7.51 16.62
N ALA A 24 10.95 -6.44 16.91
CA ALA A 24 10.51 -6.12 18.26
C ALA A 24 9.60 -7.22 18.85
N ALA A 25 8.64 -7.73 18.06
CA ALA A 25 7.73 -8.77 18.50
C ALA A 25 8.46 -10.11 18.75
N LEU A 26 9.36 -10.50 17.86
CA LEU A 26 10.12 -11.76 17.94
C LEU A 26 11.12 -11.73 19.10
N ALA A 27 11.75 -10.59 19.36
CA ALA A 27 12.62 -10.39 20.50
C ALA A 27 11.89 -10.61 21.82
N ALA A 28 10.67 -10.07 21.96
CA ALA A 28 9.83 -10.24 23.14
C ALA A 28 9.48 -11.73 23.40
N SER A 29 9.53 -12.56 22.34
CA SER A 29 9.27 -14.01 22.41
C SER A 29 10.55 -14.87 22.52
N GLY A 30 11.73 -14.25 22.71
CA GLY A 30 13.00 -14.94 22.88
C GLY A 30 13.55 -15.63 21.61
N HIS A 31 13.20 -15.14 20.42
CA HIS A 31 13.73 -15.66 19.16
C HIS A 31 15.02 -14.93 18.76
N GLU A 32 15.93 -15.68 18.11
CA GLU A 32 17.14 -15.11 17.50
C GLU A 32 16.81 -14.63 16.08
N VAL A 33 17.03 -13.36 15.79
CA VAL A 33 16.69 -12.75 14.51
C VAL A 33 17.94 -12.19 13.83
N LEU A 34 18.14 -12.56 12.57
CA LEU A 34 19.11 -11.94 11.68
C LEU A 34 18.34 -11.19 10.57
N VAL A 35 18.53 -9.88 10.47
CA VAL A 35 18.03 -9.11 9.34
C VAL A 35 19.09 -9.03 8.26
N VAL A 36 18.75 -9.39 7.01
CA VAL A 36 19.63 -9.30 5.86
C VAL A 36 19.10 -8.30 4.86
N ALA A 37 19.96 -7.38 4.41
CA ALA A 37 19.60 -6.39 3.38
C ALA A 37 20.81 -5.96 2.56
N GLY A 38 20.55 -5.42 1.37
CA GLY A 38 21.60 -4.93 0.46
C GLY A 38 22.30 -3.66 0.95
N GLU A 39 21.63 -2.87 1.77
CA GLU A 39 22.13 -1.59 2.31
C GLU A 39 21.98 -1.57 3.84
N ALA A 40 22.89 -0.85 4.49
CA ALA A 40 22.80 -0.64 5.93
C ALA A 40 21.49 0.08 6.32
N PRO A 41 20.90 -0.24 7.48
CA PRO A 41 19.71 0.42 7.95
C PRO A 41 20.00 1.91 8.24
N ARG A 42 19.04 2.78 7.94
CA ARG A 42 19.14 4.20 8.23
C ARG A 42 19.01 4.50 9.72
N HIS A 43 18.24 3.70 10.43
CA HIS A 43 18.07 3.75 11.88
C HIS A 43 18.50 2.43 12.48
N PRO A 44 19.03 2.40 13.71
CA PRO A 44 19.38 1.17 14.39
C PRO A 44 18.17 0.22 14.47
N LEU A 45 18.39 -1.05 14.16
CA LEU A 45 17.41 -2.09 14.44
C LEU A 45 17.30 -2.29 15.97
N PRO A 46 16.20 -2.92 16.46
CA PRO A 46 16.13 -3.36 17.86
C PRO A 46 17.39 -4.13 18.25
N ALA A 47 17.94 -3.85 19.45
CA ALA A 47 19.22 -4.39 19.91
C ALA A 47 19.30 -5.92 19.93
N SER A 48 18.16 -6.59 19.93
CA SER A 48 18.00 -8.05 19.88
C SER A 48 18.09 -8.64 18.47
N ALA A 49 18.14 -7.82 17.41
CA ALA A 49 18.24 -8.28 16.04
C ALA A 49 19.67 -8.07 15.50
N GLY A 50 20.30 -9.15 15.01
CA GLY A 50 21.53 -9.05 14.23
C GLY A 50 21.27 -8.44 12.85
N PHE A 51 22.31 -7.88 12.24
CA PHE A 51 22.25 -7.37 10.88
C PHE A 51 23.44 -7.87 10.05
N ALA A 52 23.14 -8.38 8.84
CA ALA A 52 24.16 -8.70 7.86
C ALA A 52 23.86 -7.98 6.54
N ARG A 53 24.84 -7.21 6.07
CA ARG A 53 24.76 -6.56 4.77
C ARG A 53 25.12 -7.56 3.67
N ILE A 54 24.19 -7.77 2.73
CA ILE A 54 24.36 -8.59 1.54
C ILE A 54 24.21 -7.69 0.31
N PRO A 55 25.32 -7.10 -0.19
CA PRO A 55 25.24 -6.10 -1.27
C PRO A 55 24.54 -6.58 -2.53
N SER A 56 24.54 -7.89 -2.80
CA SER A 56 23.83 -8.52 -3.92
C SER A 56 22.30 -8.56 -3.76
N LEU A 57 21.74 -8.23 -2.59
CA LEU A 57 20.31 -8.02 -2.39
C LEU A 57 19.81 -6.63 -2.82
N THR A 58 20.71 -5.66 -3.03
CA THR A 58 20.29 -4.29 -3.42
C THR A 58 19.54 -4.27 -4.74
N TYR A 59 18.93 -3.15 -5.06
CA TYR A 59 18.31 -2.94 -6.38
C TYR A 59 19.37 -3.05 -7.48
N GLU A 60 19.12 -3.87 -8.50
CA GLU A 60 20.09 -4.16 -9.58
C GLU A 60 20.50 -2.94 -10.41
N GLU A 61 19.69 -1.89 -10.44
CA GLU A 61 20.04 -0.60 -11.04
C GLU A 61 21.33 0.00 -10.46
N ARG A 62 21.75 -0.48 -9.30
CA ARG A 62 22.92 0.02 -8.55
C ARG A 62 24.13 -0.90 -8.59
N ARG A 63 23.97 -2.18 -8.96
CA ARG A 63 25.04 -3.17 -8.97
C ARG A 63 24.71 -4.39 -9.84
N PRO A 64 25.70 -4.98 -10.58
CA PRO A 64 25.49 -6.24 -11.28
C PRO A 64 25.04 -7.34 -10.30
N ALA A 65 23.99 -8.07 -10.66
CA ALA A 65 23.45 -9.14 -9.84
C ALA A 65 24.37 -10.37 -9.85
N LEU A 66 24.45 -11.04 -8.71
CA LEU A 66 24.90 -12.44 -8.66
C LEU A 66 23.83 -13.33 -9.31
N GLY A 67 24.23 -14.47 -9.85
CA GLY A 67 23.26 -15.49 -10.24
C GLY A 67 22.49 -16.04 -9.02
N PRO A 68 21.28 -16.61 -9.22
CA PRO A 68 20.43 -17.10 -8.13
C PRO A 68 21.11 -18.06 -7.15
N GLU A 69 21.90 -19.03 -7.66
CA GLU A 69 22.63 -20.00 -6.83
C GLU A 69 23.71 -19.33 -5.96
N ALA A 70 24.42 -18.36 -6.53
CA ALA A 70 25.45 -17.62 -5.79
C ALA A 70 24.84 -16.73 -4.69
N LEU A 71 23.69 -16.09 -4.97
CA LEU A 71 22.94 -15.32 -3.97
C LEU A 71 22.39 -16.24 -2.85
N ALA A 72 21.85 -17.41 -3.19
CA ALA A 72 21.39 -18.38 -2.20
C ALA A 72 22.54 -18.85 -1.29
N ALA A 73 23.72 -19.09 -1.86
CA ALA A 73 24.91 -19.47 -1.10
C ALA A 73 25.41 -18.35 -0.19
N GLU A 74 25.35 -17.08 -0.64
CA GLU A 74 25.72 -15.92 0.16
C GLU A 74 24.76 -15.73 1.36
N LEU A 75 23.44 -15.84 1.12
CA LEU A 75 22.42 -15.83 2.16
C LEU A 75 22.66 -16.92 3.21
N GLN A 76 22.85 -18.17 2.78
CA GLN A 76 23.10 -19.30 3.70
C GLN A 76 24.39 -19.11 4.52
N ARG A 77 25.45 -18.60 3.91
CA ARG A 77 26.72 -18.32 4.60
C ARG A 77 26.50 -17.27 5.68
N SER A 78 25.91 -16.12 5.34
CA SER A 78 25.62 -15.06 6.31
C SER A 78 24.78 -15.52 7.50
N ALA A 79 23.79 -16.40 7.25
CA ALA A 79 22.99 -16.99 8.32
C ALA A 79 23.80 -17.93 9.21
N ARG A 80 24.65 -18.80 8.62
CA ARG A 80 25.53 -19.71 9.37
C ARG A 80 26.58 -18.97 10.19
N ASP A 81 27.17 -17.92 9.62
CA ASP A 81 28.18 -17.11 10.29
C ASP A 81 27.59 -16.41 11.54
N HIS A 82 26.31 -16.00 11.47
CA HIS A 82 25.63 -15.36 12.58
C HIS A 82 25.14 -16.35 13.66
N PHE A 83 24.49 -17.44 13.25
CA PHE A 83 23.85 -18.39 14.18
C PHE A 83 24.72 -19.58 14.57
N GLY A 84 25.86 -19.82 13.91
CA GLY A 84 26.63 -21.04 14.04
C GLY A 84 25.96 -22.29 13.46
N ALA A 85 24.76 -22.18 12.89
CA ALA A 85 23.96 -23.26 12.34
C ALA A 85 22.98 -22.72 11.26
N PRO A 86 22.34 -23.58 10.45
CA PRO A 86 21.28 -23.14 9.55
C PRO A 86 20.12 -22.49 10.31
N PRO A 87 19.45 -21.48 9.72
CA PRO A 87 18.25 -20.91 10.32
C PRO A 87 17.09 -21.91 10.26
N ASP A 88 16.14 -21.79 11.18
CA ASP A 88 14.93 -22.61 11.21
C ASP A 88 13.96 -22.21 10.10
N LEU A 89 13.91 -20.89 9.76
CA LEU A 89 13.12 -20.36 8.65
C LEU A 89 13.68 -19.05 8.09
N TRP A 90 13.22 -18.72 6.88
CA TRP A 90 13.47 -17.47 6.18
C TRP A 90 12.17 -16.73 5.94
N HIS A 91 12.11 -15.46 6.32
CA HIS A 91 10.97 -14.57 6.08
C HIS A 91 11.39 -13.45 5.11
N LEU A 92 10.93 -13.51 3.86
CA LEU A 92 11.37 -12.63 2.78
C LEU A 92 10.26 -11.69 2.35
N HIS A 93 10.59 -10.38 2.32
CA HIS A 93 9.65 -9.33 1.93
C HIS A 93 9.84 -8.93 0.46
N ASN A 94 8.74 -8.76 -0.28
CA ASN A 94 8.69 -8.21 -1.65
C ASN A 94 9.54 -8.95 -2.70
N HIS A 95 9.75 -10.25 -2.55
CA HIS A 95 10.58 -11.05 -3.45
C HIS A 95 10.13 -10.99 -4.92
N ALA A 96 8.82 -10.78 -5.18
CA ALA A 96 8.19 -10.78 -6.51
C ALA A 96 8.10 -9.37 -7.15
N LEU A 97 8.75 -8.34 -6.56
CA LEU A 97 8.58 -6.95 -7.02
C LEU A 97 9.43 -6.58 -8.27
N GLY A 98 10.39 -7.41 -8.67
CA GLY A 98 11.26 -7.11 -9.83
C GLY A 98 12.37 -6.10 -9.58
N LYS A 99 12.73 -5.87 -8.32
CA LYS A 99 13.84 -4.98 -7.93
C LYS A 99 15.18 -5.68 -7.89
N ASN A 100 15.17 -7.01 -7.77
CA ASN A 100 16.34 -7.88 -7.86
C ASN A 100 15.92 -9.15 -8.59
N LEU A 101 16.49 -9.42 -9.76
CA LEU A 101 16.08 -10.53 -10.64
C LEU A 101 16.64 -11.89 -10.18
N ALA A 102 17.69 -11.88 -9.36
CA ALA A 102 18.27 -13.11 -8.83
C ALA A 102 17.50 -13.65 -7.62
N LEU A 103 16.86 -12.77 -6.84
CA LEU A 103 16.23 -13.16 -5.57
C LEU A 103 15.15 -14.24 -5.74
N PRO A 104 14.20 -14.18 -6.69
CA PRO A 104 13.20 -15.25 -6.83
C PRO A 104 13.83 -16.62 -7.04
N GLY A 105 14.82 -16.71 -7.93
CA GLY A 105 15.55 -17.96 -8.19
C GLY A 105 16.38 -18.43 -6.99
N ALA A 106 16.96 -17.51 -6.22
CA ALA A 106 17.68 -17.85 -4.99
C ALA A 106 16.76 -18.46 -3.92
N LEU A 107 15.53 -17.95 -3.80
CA LEU A 107 14.53 -18.51 -2.88
C LEU A 107 14.06 -19.89 -3.31
N VAL A 108 13.86 -20.10 -4.61
CA VAL A 108 13.59 -21.45 -5.17
C VAL A 108 14.74 -22.41 -4.86
N ALA A 109 16.01 -21.97 -5.00
CA ALA A 109 17.17 -22.78 -4.66
C ALA A 109 17.22 -23.12 -3.15
N LEU A 110 16.91 -22.18 -2.26
CA LEU A 110 16.78 -22.42 -0.82
C LEU A 110 15.67 -23.43 -0.51
N ALA A 111 14.48 -23.28 -1.12
CA ALA A 111 13.37 -24.20 -0.91
C ALA A 111 13.72 -25.64 -1.36
N ARG A 112 14.38 -25.80 -2.52
CA ARG A 112 14.84 -27.12 -3.01
C ARG A 112 15.85 -27.79 -2.10
N ARG A 113 16.60 -27.00 -1.32
CA ARG A 113 17.53 -27.48 -0.28
C ARG A 113 16.83 -27.77 1.06
N GLY A 114 15.49 -27.70 1.10
CA GLY A 114 14.69 -28.00 2.28
C GLY A 114 14.53 -26.85 3.27
N HIS A 115 14.95 -25.64 2.93
CA HIS A 115 14.72 -24.48 3.77
C HIS A 115 13.24 -24.08 3.76
N ARG A 116 12.73 -23.65 4.92
CA ARG A 116 11.38 -23.16 5.10
C ARG A 116 11.32 -21.66 4.79
N LEU A 117 10.35 -21.26 3.96
CA LEU A 117 10.20 -19.90 3.48
C LEU A 117 8.83 -19.36 3.82
N LEU A 118 8.77 -18.21 4.51
CA LEU A 118 7.62 -17.34 4.51
C LEU A 118 7.87 -16.21 3.51
N LEU A 119 7.06 -16.15 2.46
CA LEU A 119 7.13 -15.13 1.41
C LEU A 119 6.06 -14.08 1.65
N GLN A 120 6.46 -12.84 1.94
CA GLN A 120 5.53 -11.74 2.23
C GLN A 120 5.59 -10.66 1.14
N PRO A 121 4.78 -10.74 0.08
CA PRO A 121 4.59 -9.62 -0.85
C PRO A 121 3.79 -8.51 -0.17
N HIS A 122 4.32 -7.30 -0.18
CA HIS A 122 3.61 -6.07 0.19
C HIS A 122 3.10 -5.35 -1.06
N ASP A 123 3.79 -5.58 -2.17
CA ASP A 123 3.53 -5.03 -3.48
C ASP A 123 3.74 -6.12 -4.53
N PHE A 124 2.97 -6.05 -5.62
CA PHE A 124 3.06 -6.95 -6.76
C PHE A 124 3.56 -6.19 -8.00
N ALA A 125 4.40 -6.83 -8.83
CA ALA A 125 4.80 -6.26 -10.11
C ALA A 125 3.59 -6.16 -11.07
N GLU A 126 2.61 -7.03 -10.89
CA GLU A 126 1.35 -7.09 -11.61
C GLU A 126 0.41 -5.90 -11.30
N ASP A 127 0.56 -5.24 -10.15
CA ASP A 127 -0.30 -4.14 -9.72
C ASP A 127 0.23 -2.76 -10.15
N GLY A 128 -0.01 -2.39 -11.42
CA GLY A 128 0.32 -1.07 -11.96
C GLY A 128 1.82 -0.77 -12.08
N ARG A 129 2.67 -1.80 -12.24
CA ARG A 129 4.13 -1.67 -12.39
C ARG A 129 4.65 -2.41 -13.63
N PRO A 130 4.15 -2.08 -14.83
CA PRO A 130 4.46 -2.86 -16.04
C PRO A 130 5.95 -2.95 -16.37
N ALA A 131 6.73 -1.90 -16.11
CA ALA A 131 8.17 -1.92 -16.34
C ALA A 131 8.90 -2.93 -15.44
N LEU A 132 8.45 -3.11 -14.19
CA LEU A 132 9.01 -4.13 -13.30
C LEU A 132 8.57 -5.54 -13.70
N TYR A 133 7.31 -5.71 -14.11
CA TYR A 133 6.81 -6.97 -14.62
C TYR A 133 7.54 -7.41 -15.91
N ASP A 134 7.69 -6.52 -16.89
CA ASP A 134 8.43 -6.79 -18.13
C ASP A 134 9.90 -7.16 -17.84
N ARG A 135 10.54 -6.47 -16.91
CA ARG A 135 11.88 -6.79 -16.45
C ARG A 135 11.98 -8.19 -15.84
N LEU A 136 11.01 -8.58 -15.00
CA LEU A 136 10.91 -9.94 -14.44
C LEU A 136 10.68 -10.96 -15.56
N LEU A 137 9.75 -10.71 -16.45
CA LEU A 137 9.41 -11.62 -17.54
C LEU A 137 10.63 -11.91 -18.40
N ARG A 138 11.37 -10.88 -18.83
CA ARG A 138 12.55 -11.04 -19.67
C ARG A 138 13.77 -11.54 -18.91
N GLY A 139 14.07 -10.95 -17.74
CA GLY A 139 15.30 -11.22 -17.00
C GLY A 139 15.24 -12.50 -16.18
N THR A 140 14.14 -12.72 -15.47
CA THR A 140 13.96 -13.89 -14.59
C THR A 140 13.24 -15.03 -15.32
N GLY A 141 12.17 -14.73 -16.05
CA GLY A 141 11.39 -15.72 -16.79
C GLY A 141 11.99 -16.13 -18.14
N GLY A 142 12.92 -15.35 -18.68
CA GLY A 142 13.47 -15.60 -20.03
C GLY A 142 12.43 -15.43 -21.15
N GLY A 143 11.40 -14.62 -20.93
CA GLY A 143 10.27 -14.39 -21.84
C GLY A 143 9.11 -15.39 -21.67
N ASP A 144 9.23 -16.37 -20.78
CA ASP A 144 8.21 -17.40 -20.51
C ASP A 144 7.46 -17.10 -19.21
N ALA A 145 6.14 -16.87 -19.28
CA ALA A 145 5.28 -16.53 -18.16
C ALA A 145 5.11 -17.72 -17.17
N GLY A 146 5.11 -18.96 -17.66
CA GLY A 146 5.02 -20.15 -16.82
C GLY A 146 6.28 -20.33 -15.99
N ARG A 147 7.45 -20.12 -16.61
CA ARG A 147 8.74 -20.13 -15.89
C ARG A 147 8.82 -18.97 -14.89
N LEU A 148 8.33 -17.79 -15.25
CA LEU A 148 8.25 -16.67 -14.33
C LEU A 148 7.36 -17.02 -13.13
N SER A 149 6.17 -17.57 -13.37
CA SER A 149 5.25 -18.01 -12.31
C SER A 149 5.92 -19.00 -11.33
N ALA A 150 6.67 -19.98 -11.85
CA ALA A 150 7.38 -20.97 -11.03
C ALA A 150 8.47 -20.35 -10.14
N LEU A 151 8.99 -19.19 -10.50
CA LEU A 151 10.01 -18.48 -9.74
C LEU A 151 9.41 -17.47 -8.75
N LEU A 152 8.32 -16.79 -9.12
CA LEU A 152 7.67 -15.79 -8.26
C LEU A 152 6.71 -16.41 -7.24
N TYR A 153 6.01 -17.49 -7.64
CA TYR A 153 4.94 -18.09 -6.85
C TYR A 153 5.16 -19.62 -6.70
N PRO A 154 6.35 -20.06 -6.22
CA PRO A 154 6.63 -21.48 -6.01
C PRO A 154 5.72 -22.05 -4.91
N GLN A 155 5.33 -23.33 -5.06
CA GLN A 155 4.50 -24.03 -4.08
C GLN A 155 5.14 -25.34 -3.62
N ALA A 156 5.26 -25.49 -2.32
CA ALA A 156 5.65 -26.73 -1.64
C ALA A 156 5.21 -26.63 -0.17
N PRO A 157 5.20 -27.76 0.59
CA PRO A 157 4.86 -27.71 2.00
C PRO A 157 5.65 -26.68 2.82
N GLN A 158 6.95 -26.57 2.57
CA GLN A 158 7.85 -25.62 3.25
C GLN A 158 7.80 -24.19 2.73
N ILE A 159 6.84 -23.80 1.87
CA ILE A 159 6.69 -22.44 1.34
C ILE A 159 5.30 -21.93 1.71
N HIS A 160 5.24 -20.98 2.61
CA HIS A 160 4.01 -20.25 2.96
C HIS A 160 4.07 -18.81 2.46
N TYR A 161 2.89 -18.23 2.29
CA TYR A 161 2.72 -16.83 1.90
C TYR A 161 2.00 -16.06 3.01
N ALA A 162 2.41 -14.82 3.25
CA ALA A 162 1.70 -13.88 4.10
C ALA A 162 1.34 -12.63 3.30
N VAL A 163 0.07 -12.22 3.34
CA VAL A 163 -0.43 -11.03 2.66
C VAL A 163 -1.10 -10.07 3.62
N LEU A 164 -1.17 -8.79 3.24
CA LEU A 164 -1.61 -7.73 4.13
C LEU A 164 -3.13 -7.64 4.29
N ASN A 165 -3.90 -8.15 3.32
CA ASN A 165 -5.34 -7.98 3.22
C ASN A 165 -6.01 -9.15 2.48
N SER A 166 -7.34 -9.25 2.62
CA SER A 166 -8.16 -10.31 2.03
C SER A 166 -8.23 -10.24 0.50
N ARG A 167 -8.06 -9.05 -0.11
CA ARG A 167 -7.99 -8.91 -1.57
C ARG A 167 -6.79 -9.67 -2.13
N ASP A 168 -5.60 -9.43 -1.59
CA ASP A 168 -4.36 -10.08 -2.06
C ASP A 168 -4.41 -11.59 -1.80
N ARG A 169 -5.02 -11.98 -0.68
CA ARG A 169 -5.31 -13.38 -0.38
C ARG A 169 -6.20 -14.00 -1.46
N ALA A 170 -7.34 -13.42 -1.77
CA ALA A 170 -8.26 -13.92 -2.77
C ALA A 170 -7.62 -14.00 -4.18
N PHE A 171 -6.72 -13.08 -4.51
CA PHE A 171 -6.01 -13.09 -5.80
C PHE A 171 -5.01 -14.23 -5.88
N LEU A 172 -4.24 -14.50 -4.81
CA LEU A 172 -3.32 -15.63 -4.76
C LEU A 172 -4.06 -16.98 -4.69
N GLU A 173 -5.19 -17.07 -3.99
CA GLU A 173 -6.06 -18.25 -4.00
C GLU A 173 -6.60 -18.52 -5.42
N ALA A 174 -7.07 -17.50 -6.12
CA ALA A 174 -7.52 -17.62 -7.52
C ALA A 174 -6.38 -18.01 -8.48
N ALA A 175 -5.14 -17.66 -8.16
CA ALA A 175 -3.94 -18.12 -8.88
C ALA A 175 -3.55 -19.57 -8.53
N GLY A 176 -4.22 -20.21 -7.56
CA GLY A 176 -4.00 -21.58 -7.14
C GLY A 176 -3.00 -21.74 -6.00
N VAL A 177 -2.69 -20.70 -5.24
CA VAL A 177 -1.96 -20.85 -3.97
C VAL A 177 -2.85 -21.56 -2.97
N THR A 178 -2.34 -22.62 -2.34
CA THR A 178 -3.06 -23.45 -1.39
C THR A 178 -3.46 -22.64 -0.15
N ALA A 179 -4.75 -22.67 0.21
CA ALA A 179 -5.32 -21.84 1.27
C ALA A 179 -4.66 -22.06 2.64
N GLU A 180 -4.25 -23.30 2.96
CA GLU A 180 -3.59 -23.67 4.21
C GLU A 180 -2.18 -23.05 4.35
N ARG A 181 -1.59 -22.62 3.24
CA ARG A 181 -0.25 -21.99 3.17
C ARG A 181 -0.31 -20.49 2.86
N LEU A 182 -1.50 -19.91 2.89
CA LEU A 182 -1.74 -18.51 2.57
C LEU A 182 -2.39 -17.80 3.77
N HIS A 183 -1.62 -16.93 4.41
CA HIS A 183 -1.98 -16.32 5.68
C HIS A 183 -2.29 -14.83 5.54
N LEU A 184 -3.25 -14.34 6.31
CA LEU A 184 -3.45 -12.90 6.53
C LEU A 184 -2.52 -12.43 7.66
N LEU A 185 -1.64 -11.51 7.34
CA LEU A 185 -0.73 -10.87 8.29
C LEU A 185 -0.79 -9.34 8.13
N PRO A 186 -1.87 -8.70 8.61
CA PRO A 186 -1.99 -7.25 8.59
C PRO A 186 -0.88 -6.61 9.42
N ASN A 187 -0.35 -5.49 8.93
CA ASN A 187 0.74 -4.78 9.61
C ASN A 187 0.34 -4.29 11.00
N ALA A 188 1.30 -4.26 11.90
CA ALA A 188 1.13 -3.54 13.15
C ALA A 188 1.10 -2.03 12.91
N VAL A 189 0.34 -1.34 13.74
CA VAL A 189 0.24 0.13 13.76
C VAL A 189 0.71 0.63 15.11
N SER A 190 1.62 1.58 15.08
CA SER A 190 2.09 2.27 16.28
C SER A 190 2.41 3.72 15.94
N LEU A 191 2.03 4.61 16.83
CA LEU A 191 2.46 6.00 16.81
C LEU A 191 3.30 6.25 18.06
N PRO A 192 4.43 6.96 17.97
CA PRO A 192 5.15 7.38 19.15
C PRO A 192 4.24 8.28 20.00
N PRO A 193 4.34 8.23 21.32
CA PRO A 193 3.56 9.11 22.18
C PRO A 193 3.91 10.57 21.87
N SER A 194 2.88 11.42 21.76
CA SER A 194 3.09 12.86 21.68
C SER A 194 3.56 13.40 23.02
N THR A 195 4.62 14.20 23.00
CA THR A 195 5.21 14.77 24.21
C THR A 195 4.70 16.18 24.53
N GLN A 196 4.02 16.84 23.58
CA GLN A 196 3.54 18.22 23.73
C GLN A 196 2.21 18.43 23.03
N ALA A 197 1.30 19.16 23.69
CA ALA A 197 0.14 19.72 23.01
C ALA A 197 0.63 20.88 22.12
N LEU A 198 0.44 20.75 20.81
CA LEU A 198 0.72 21.87 19.91
C LEU A 198 -0.37 22.95 20.09
N PRO A 199 0.00 24.24 20.22
CA PRO A 199 -0.95 25.29 20.05
C PRO A 199 -1.60 25.13 18.68
N HIS A 200 -2.91 25.35 18.59
CA HIS A 200 -3.65 25.18 17.32
C HIS A 200 -3.01 26.08 16.25
N PRO A 201 -2.40 25.53 15.19
CA PRO A 201 -1.51 26.29 14.31
C PRO A 201 -2.23 27.34 13.45
N PHE A 202 -3.58 27.35 13.46
CA PHE A 202 -4.42 28.20 12.61
C PHE A 202 -5.51 28.95 13.39
N GLY A 203 -5.29 29.26 14.66
CA GLY A 203 -6.25 30.01 15.50
C GLY A 203 -7.52 29.20 15.77
N SER A 204 -8.69 29.80 15.53
CA SER A 204 -10.00 29.15 15.77
C SER A 204 -10.46 28.23 14.63
N ARG A 205 -9.70 28.09 13.52
CA ARG A 205 -10.14 27.31 12.37
C ARG A 205 -10.08 25.80 12.65
N ARG A 206 -11.09 25.05 12.22
CA ARG A 206 -11.11 23.58 12.33
C ARG A 206 -10.20 22.97 11.28
N LEU A 207 -9.11 22.34 11.73
CA LEU A 207 -8.13 21.70 10.84
C LEU A 207 -8.59 20.29 10.45
N TRP A 208 -8.84 20.08 9.15
CA TRP A 208 -9.01 18.78 8.52
C TRP A 208 -7.69 18.36 7.88
N LEU A 209 -7.00 17.41 8.51
CA LEU A 209 -5.64 17.07 8.13
C LEU A 209 -5.58 15.79 7.31
N TYR A 210 -4.94 15.86 6.15
CA TYR A 210 -4.59 14.70 5.33
C TYR A 210 -3.12 14.32 5.56
N PRO A 211 -2.83 13.31 6.42
CA PRO A 211 -1.48 12.88 6.75
C PRO A 211 -0.89 12.05 5.60
N THR A 212 -0.46 12.73 4.55
CA THR A 212 -0.01 12.05 3.34
C THR A 212 1.17 12.74 2.68
N ARG A 213 1.95 11.93 1.93
CA ARG A 213 2.83 12.43 0.88
C ARG A 213 2.01 12.61 -0.39
N ALA A 214 1.99 13.79 -0.95
CA ALA A 214 1.10 14.21 -2.04
C ALA A 214 1.47 13.61 -3.41
N ILE A 215 1.52 12.27 -3.52
CA ILE A 215 1.69 11.55 -4.78
C ILE A 215 0.34 11.35 -5.47
N ARG A 216 0.37 11.04 -6.76
CA ARG A 216 -0.80 11.02 -7.65
C ARG A 216 -1.99 10.22 -7.11
N ARG A 217 -1.77 8.98 -6.65
CA ARG A 217 -2.83 8.11 -6.10
C ARG A 217 -3.48 8.64 -4.81
N LYS A 218 -2.88 9.64 -4.16
CA LYS A 218 -3.45 10.31 -2.99
C LYS A 218 -4.52 11.34 -3.34
N ASN A 219 -4.74 11.59 -4.64
CA ASN A 219 -5.90 12.29 -5.17
C ASN A 219 -6.15 13.66 -4.51
N LEU A 220 -5.14 14.54 -4.58
CA LEU A 220 -5.25 15.91 -4.04
C LEU A 220 -6.38 16.72 -4.66
N GLY A 221 -6.75 16.43 -5.92
CA GLY A 221 -7.91 17.10 -6.55
C GLY A 221 -9.18 16.95 -5.73
N GLU A 222 -9.41 15.77 -5.12
CA GLU A 222 -10.57 15.54 -4.26
C GLU A 222 -10.47 16.28 -2.91
N LEU A 223 -9.27 16.47 -2.37
CA LEU A 223 -9.08 17.35 -1.20
C LEU A 223 -9.42 18.81 -1.54
N LEU A 224 -9.03 19.29 -2.73
CA LEU A 224 -9.38 20.64 -3.20
C LEU A 224 -10.90 20.76 -3.43
N LEU A 225 -11.53 19.75 -4.00
CA LEU A 225 -12.98 19.75 -4.18
C LEU A 225 -13.71 19.87 -2.84
N TRP A 226 -13.30 19.12 -1.82
CA TRP A 226 -13.86 19.22 -0.48
C TRP A 226 -13.66 20.61 0.16
N SER A 227 -12.58 21.31 -0.18
CA SER A 227 -12.35 22.65 0.32
C SER A 227 -13.36 23.67 -0.22
N LEU A 228 -13.98 23.42 -1.38
CA LEU A 228 -15.08 24.25 -1.90
C LEU A 228 -16.37 24.16 -1.08
N THR A 229 -16.59 23.01 -0.43
CA THR A 229 -17.77 22.79 0.42
C THR A 229 -17.49 23.09 1.89
N ALA A 230 -16.26 23.50 2.22
CA ALA A 230 -15.83 23.85 3.57
C ALA A 230 -16.55 25.11 4.07
N THR A 231 -16.89 25.12 5.34
CA THR A 231 -17.42 26.33 5.99
C THR A 231 -16.28 27.33 6.26
N GLY A 232 -16.60 28.60 6.54
CA GLY A 232 -15.59 29.65 6.76
C GLY A 232 -14.57 29.34 7.85
N ASP A 233 -14.93 28.45 8.79
CA ASP A 233 -14.07 28.04 9.90
C ASP A 233 -13.21 26.79 9.57
N ASP A 234 -13.40 26.17 8.43
CA ASP A 234 -12.65 24.97 8.04
C ASP A 234 -11.36 25.32 7.30
N LEU A 235 -10.33 24.53 7.54
CA LEU A 235 -9.08 24.52 6.80
C LEU A 235 -8.70 23.07 6.49
N LEU A 236 -8.56 22.74 5.22
CA LEU A 236 -8.03 21.44 4.80
C LEU A 236 -6.51 21.53 4.65
N ALA A 237 -5.76 20.50 5.00
CA ALA A 237 -4.31 20.54 4.87
C ALA A 237 -3.70 19.19 4.48
N ALA A 238 -2.69 19.21 3.60
CA ALA A 238 -1.84 18.07 3.28
C ALA A 238 -0.47 18.22 3.96
N THR A 239 0.11 17.09 4.44
CA THR A 239 1.29 17.15 5.29
C THR A 239 2.61 17.25 4.54
N GLN A 240 2.79 16.56 3.40
CA GLN A 240 4.08 16.47 2.72
C GLN A 240 3.97 16.60 1.20
N ALA A 241 4.93 17.32 0.61
CA ALA A 241 5.14 17.31 -0.83
C ALA A 241 5.64 15.93 -1.33
N PRO A 242 5.45 15.59 -2.61
CA PRO A 242 6.03 14.40 -3.19
C PRO A 242 7.55 14.52 -3.24
N GLN A 243 8.24 13.43 -2.93
CA GLN A 243 9.71 13.36 -3.03
C GLN A 243 10.18 12.99 -4.45
N ASN A 244 9.33 12.24 -5.20
CA ASN A 244 9.67 11.86 -6.56
C ASN A 244 9.56 13.08 -7.50
N PRO A 245 10.62 13.44 -8.24
CA PRO A 245 10.60 14.55 -9.20
C PRO A 245 9.48 14.45 -10.24
N ALA A 246 9.10 13.24 -10.66
CA ALA A 246 8.04 13.00 -11.63
C ALA A 246 6.64 13.44 -11.14
N GLU A 247 6.42 13.51 -9.84
CA GLU A 247 5.16 13.94 -9.22
C GLU A 247 5.08 15.47 -9.00
N GLN A 248 6.22 16.17 -9.01
CA GLN A 248 6.30 17.60 -8.70
C GLN A 248 5.51 18.50 -9.65
N PRO A 249 5.45 18.27 -10.99
CA PRO A 249 4.64 19.11 -11.88
C PRO A 249 3.14 19.09 -11.54
N ARG A 250 2.59 17.89 -11.25
CA ARG A 250 1.17 17.73 -10.86
C ARG A 250 0.89 18.39 -9.50
N TYR A 251 1.79 18.20 -8.55
CA TYR A 251 1.65 18.82 -7.23
C TYR A 251 1.64 20.36 -7.31
N ARG A 252 2.54 20.95 -8.11
CA ARG A 252 2.56 22.41 -8.35
C ARG A 252 1.30 22.90 -9.02
N ARG A 253 0.71 22.14 -9.95
CA ARG A 253 -0.57 22.48 -10.59
C ARG A 253 -1.70 22.57 -9.56
N TRP A 254 -1.80 21.61 -8.64
CA TRP A 254 -2.80 21.65 -7.56
C TRP A 254 -2.61 22.84 -6.62
N LYS A 255 -1.37 23.18 -6.27
CA LYS A 255 -1.09 24.39 -5.45
C LYS A 255 -1.49 25.66 -6.17
N ALA A 256 -1.17 25.77 -7.47
CA ALA A 256 -1.55 26.93 -8.29
C ALA A 256 -3.06 27.07 -8.39
N LEU A 257 -3.80 25.99 -8.63
CA LEU A 257 -5.27 26.00 -8.66
C LEU A 257 -5.87 26.43 -7.33
N ALA A 258 -5.37 25.90 -6.22
CA ALA A 258 -5.85 26.29 -4.89
C ALA A 258 -5.62 27.79 -4.61
N GLN A 259 -4.47 28.32 -5.01
CA GLN A 259 -4.16 29.75 -4.86
C GLN A 259 -5.02 30.61 -5.77
N GLU A 260 -5.19 30.25 -7.04
CA GLU A 260 -6.00 30.96 -8.03
C GLU A 260 -7.47 31.10 -7.57
N LEU A 261 -8.02 30.02 -7.03
CA LEU A 261 -9.41 29.96 -6.58
C LEU A 261 -9.61 30.39 -5.12
N GLY A 262 -8.55 30.80 -4.41
CA GLY A 262 -8.62 31.21 -3.02
C GLY A 262 -9.12 30.12 -2.06
N LEU A 263 -8.83 28.84 -2.37
CA LEU A 263 -9.34 27.72 -1.58
C LEU A 263 -8.71 27.64 -0.18
N PRO A 264 -9.49 27.28 0.87
CA PRO A 264 -9.00 27.14 2.24
C PRO A 264 -8.17 25.84 2.41
N VAL A 265 -7.04 25.76 1.69
CA VAL A 265 -6.14 24.59 1.71
C VAL A 265 -4.72 25.01 2.07
N ALA A 266 -4.11 24.30 3.03
CA ALA A 266 -2.70 24.42 3.37
C ALA A 266 -1.89 23.22 2.88
N PHE A 267 -0.68 23.47 2.38
CA PHE A 267 0.23 22.44 1.88
C PHE A 267 1.48 22.36 2.75
N GLU A 268 2.08 21.17 2.80
CA GLU A 268 3.37 20.90 3.45
C GLU A 268 3.37 21.20 4.96
N LEU A 269 2.20 21.02 5.61
CA LEU A 269 2.05 21.34 7.03
C LEU A 269 2.96 20.49 7.92
N GLY A 270 3.18 19.23 7.57
CA GLY A 270 4.05 18.32 8.33
C GLY A 270 5.53 18.71 8.34
N SER A 271 5.99 19.50 7.36
CA SER A 271 7.37 20.01 7.34
C SER A 271 7.61 21.19 8.30
N ARG A 272 6.53 21.78 8.82
CA ARG A 272 6.57 22.94 9.72
C ARG A 272 6.49 22.57 11.20
N VAL A 273 6.32 21.25 11.49
CA VAL A 273 6.08 20.73 12.84
C VAL A 273 7.05 19.60 13.13
N ALA A 274 7.75 19.66 14.26
CA ALA A 274 8.72 18.63 14.65
C ALA A 274 8.04 17.37 15.23
N ASP A 275 6.91 17.53 15.93
CA ASP A 275 6.14 16.44 16.54
C ASP A 275 4.93 16.10 15.64
N PHE A 276 5.10 15.10 14.78
CA PHE A 276 4.06 14.66 13.87
C PHE A 276 2.84 14.04 14.58
N PRO A 277 2.97 13.18 15.61
CA PRO A 277 1.83 12.73 16.42
C PRO A 277 1.04 13.87 17.06
N ALA A 278 1.72 14.91 17.56
CA ALA A 278 1.05 16.09 18.11
C ALA A 278 0.27 16.87 17.03
N LEU A 279 0.81 16.95 15.81
CA LEU A 279 0.08 17.54 14.69
C LEU A 279 -1.20 16.76 14.38
N LEU A 280 -1.14 15.42 14.32
CA LEU A 280 -2.32 14.60 14.12
C LEU A 280 -3.36 14.82 15.22
N ALA A 281 -2.91 14.84 16.47
CA ALA A 281 -3.78 15.05 17.64
C ALA A 281 -4.36 16.47 17.72
N SER A 282 -3.74 17.48 17.09
CA SER A 282 -4.28 18.86 17.04
C SER A 282 -5.38 19.04 16.00
N ALA A 283 -5.54 18.11 15.05
CA ALA A 283 -6.55 18.21 14.01
C ALA A 283 -7.97 18.07 14.57
N HIS A 284 -8.96 18.74 13.94
CA HIS A 284 -10.37 18.51 14.20
C HIS A 284 -10.78 17.10 13.74
N GLY A 285 -10.32 16.69 12.57
CA GLY A 285 -10.46 15.36 12.02
C GLY A 285 -9.36 15.05 11.00
N LEU A 286 -9.14 13.76 10.74
CA LEU A 286 -8.24 13.32 9.69
C LEU A 286 -9.03 12.99 8.43
N VAL A 287 -8.42 13.24 7.27
CA VAL A 287 -9.06 13.04 5.95
C VAL A 287 -8.22 12.10 5.12
N THR A 288 -8.87 11.27 4.31
CA THR A 288 -8.23 10.54 3.23
C THR A 288 -9.02 10.67 1.94
N THR A 289 -8.34 10.98 0.84
CA THR A 289 -8.91 10.98 -0.52
C THR A 289 -8.20 9.99 -1.44
N SER A 290 -7.40 9.11 -0.86
CA SER A 290 -6.60 8.12 -1.59
C SER A 290 -7.48 7.17 -2.41
N VAL A 291 -7.11 6.93 -3.67
CA VAL A 291 -7.79 5.96 -4.54
C VAL A 291 -7.13 4.57 -4.52
N ALA A 292 -5.99 4.43 -3.85
CA ALA A 292 -5.31 3.15 -3.68
C ALA A 292 -4.34 3.17 -2.50
N GLU A 293 -4.36 2.09 -1.71
CA GLU A 293 -3.44 1.84 -0.61
C GLU A 293 -2.90 0.40 -0.67
N GLY A 294 -1.72 0.18 -0.08
CA GLY A 294 -1.20 -1.18 0.12
C GLY A 294 -1.87 -1.84 1.33
N PHE A 295 -1.68 -1.25 2.52
CA PHE A 295 -2.30 -1.73 3.76
C PHE A 295 -3.36 -0.76 4.31
N GLY A 296 -3.14 0.56 4.19
CA GLY A 296 -4.11 1.54 4.63
C GLY A 296 -3.93 2.03 6.08
N LEU A 297 -2.70 2.36 6.48
CA LEU A 297 -2.42 2.97 7.80
C LEU A 297 -3.29 4.22 8.07
N ALA A 298 -3.64 4.97 7.01
CA ALA A 298 -4.51 6.13 7.11
C ALA A 298 -5.91 5.83 7.66
N PHE A 299 -6.35 4.57 7.64
CA PHE A 299 -7.63 4.13 8.21
C PHE A 299 -7.52 3.67 9.68
N LEU A 300 -6.31 3.55 10.20
CA LEU A 300 -6.04 3.04 11.56
C LEU A 300 -5.40 4.08 12.48
N GLU A 301 -4.45 4.87 11.98
CA GLU A 301 -3.72 5.88 12.75
C GLU A 301 -4.61 6.98 13.39
N PRO A 302 -5.72 7.42 12.76
CA PRO A 302 -6.62 8.43 13.35
C PRO A 302 -7.14 8.05 14.73
N TRP A 303 -7.51 6.81 14.90
CA TRP A 303 -8.07 6.29 16.15
C TRP A 303 -7.06 6.34 17.30
N LEU A 304 -5.79 6.09 17.02
CA LEU A 304 -4.71 6.12 18.04
C LEU A 304 -4.48 7.52 18.60
N VAL A 305 -4.75 8.57 17.81
CA VAL A 305 -4.67 9.97 18.27
C VAL A 305 -6.02 10.52 18.71
N GLY A 306 -7.06 9.69 18.78
CA GLY A 306 -8.38 10.06 19.26
C GLY A 306 -9.10 11.06 18.32
N ARG A 307 -8.91 10.93 17.02
CA ARG A 307 -9.53 11.80 16.01
C ARG A 307 -10.42 11.03 15.05
N PRO A 308 -11.55 11.64 14.63
CA PRO A 308 -12.40 11.04 13.63
C PRO A 308 -11.69 10.98 12.27
N LEU A 309 -12.07 10.01 11.45
CA LEU A 309 -11.64 9.89 10.07
C LEU A 309 -12.83 10.17 9.15
N ALA A 310 -12.61 10.98 8.11
CA ALA A 310 -13.56 11.22 7.04
C ALA A 310 -12.88 11.05 5.67
N GLY A 311 -13.67 10.85 4.63
CA GLY A 311 -13.16 10.85 3.26
C GLY A 311 -13.47 9.58 2.48
N ARG A 312 -12.58 9.25 1.55
CA ARG A 312 -12.79 8.15 0.61
C ARG A 312 -12.54 6.79 1.26
N ASP A 313 -13.51 5.90 1.09
CA ASP A 313 -13.36 4.48 1.35
C ASP A 313 -12.59 3.77 0.21
N ILE A 314 -11.85 2.73 0.57
CA ILE A 314 -11.22 1.79 -0.34
C ILE A 314 -11.67 0.38 0.07
N PRO A 315 -12.84 -0.10 -0.38
CA PRO A 315 -13.42 -1.36 0.08
C PRO A 315 -12.48 -2.56 -0.02
N GLU A 316 -11.59 -2.57 -1.02
CA GLU A 316 -10.58 -3.63 -1.18
C GLU A 316 -9.58 -3.72 0.00
N ILE A 317 -9.51 -2.69 0.84
CA ILE A 317 -8.63 -2.59 2.01
C ILE A 317 -9.45 -2.51 3.30
N THR A 318 -10.48 -1.65 3.31
CA THR A 318 -11.26 -1.34 4.51
C THR A 318 -12.25 -2.43 4.90
N ALA A 319 -12.62 -3.31 3.96
CA ALA A 319 -13.47 -4.46 4.28
C ALA A 319 -12.90 -5.33 5.41
N ASP A 320 -11.56 -5.51 5.46
CA ASP A 320 -10.91 -6.25 6.54
C ASP A 320 -11.00 -5.53 7.89
N PHE A 321 -10.93 -4.20 7.87
CA PHE A 321 -11.06 -3.38 9.07
C PHE A 321 -12.50 -3.37 9.59
N ALA A 322 -13.48 -3.25 8.68
CA ALA A 322 -14.89 -3.35 9.01
C ALA A 322 -15.25 -4.75 9.55
N ALA A 323 -14.74 -5.82 8.91
CA ALA A 323 -14.91 -7.19 9.39
C ALA A 323 -14.25 -7.43 10.76
N ALA A 324 -13.17 -6.69 11.07
CA ALA A 324 -12.57 -6.68 12.39
C ALA A 324 -13.40 -5.92 13.44
N GLY A 325 -14.42 -5.16 13.01
CA GLY A 325 -15.33 -4.42 13.87
C GLY A 325 -15.13 -2.91 13.93
N LEU A 326 -14.21 -2.33 13.11
CA LEU A 326 -14.05 -0.87 13.08
C LEU A 326 -15.30 -0.18 12.51
N ASP A 327 -15.72 0.88 13.18
CA ASP A 327 -16.73 1.82 12.65
C ASP A 327 -16.05 2.81 11.70
N LEU A 328 -16.36 2.69 10.41
CA LEU A 328 -15.85 3.52 9.32
C LEU A 328 -16.92 4.42 8.72
N GLY A 329 -17.99 4.74 9.48
CA GLY A 329 -19.16 5.48 9.01
C GLY A 329 -18.87 6.91 8.48
N GLY A 330 -17.66 7.45 8.70
CA GLY A 330 -17.20 8.72 8.11
C GLY A 330 -16.67 8.62 6.68
N LEU A 331 -16.64 7.41 6.09
CA LEU A 331 -16.11 7.18 4.76
C LEU A 331 -17.23 7.05 3.71
N TYR A 332 -16.93 7.48 2.49
CA TYR A 332 -17.79 7.29 1.31
C TYR A 332 -17.03 6.49 0.24
N GLU A 333 -17.69 5.53 -0.37
CA GLU A 333 -17.12 4.72 -1.46
C GLU A 333 -16.95 5.54 -2.75
N ARG A 334 -17.89 6.44 -3.04
CA ARG A 334 -17.94 7.24 -4.26
C ARG A 334 -18.23 8.70 -3.91
N LEU A 335 -17.47 9.62 -4.50
CA LEU A 335 -17.83 11.03 -4.56
C LEU A 335 -18.44 11.32 -5.93
N GLU A 336 -19.76 11.29 -6.00
CA GLU A 336 -20.47 11.33 -7.26
C GLU A 336 -20.68 12.75 -7.76
N VAL A 337 -20.19 13.02 -8.96
CA VAL A 337 -20.42 14.25 -9.71
C VAL A 337 -21.38 13.98 -10.87
N PRO A 338 -22.28 14.93 -11.20
CA PRO A 338 -23.13 14.84 -12.39
C PRO A 338 -22.29 14.75 -13.68
N LEU A 339 -22.69 13.90 -14.62
CA LEU A 339 -21.96 13.70 -15.85
C LEU A 339 -22.00 14.92 -16.78
N ASP A 340 -23.05 15.76 -16.67
CA ASP A 340 -23.20 17.02 -17.42
C ASP A 340 -22.16 18.10 -17.05
N LEU A 341 -21.44 17.92 -15.95
CA LEU A 341 -20.28 18.75 -15.60
C LEU A 341 -19.00 18.39 -16.38
N LEU A 342 -19.05 17.38 -17.25
CA LEU A 342 -17.87 16.82 -17.92
C LEU A 342 -18.07 16.72 -19.43
N ASP A 343 -16.97 16.77 -20.18
CA ASP A 343 -16.93 16.27 -21.56
C ASP A 343 -16.95 14.72 -21.54
N GLU A 344 -18.17 14.15 -21.59
CA GLU A 344 -18.37 12.68 -21.54
C GLU A 344 -17.61 11.97 -22.66
N THR A 345 -17.71 12.48 -23.89
CA THR A 345 -17.06 11.86 -25.05
C THR A 345 -15.54 11.86 -24.92
N GLY A 346 -14.96 12.98 -24.52
CA GLY A 346 -13.54 13.11 -24.28
C GLY A 346 -13.06 12.23 -23.11
N LEU A 347 -13.82 12.17 -22.04
CA LEU A 347 -13.50 11.32 -20.88
C LEU A 347 -13.51 9.82 -21.27
N ARG A 348 -14.57 9.36 -21.94
CA ARG A 348 -14.67 7.96 -22.40
C ARG A 348 -13.50 7.58 -23.30
N ARG A 349 -13.10 8.48 -24.20
CA ARG A 349 -11.92 8.30 -25.07
C ARG A 349 -10.62 8.19 -24.24
N ARG A 350 -10.41 9.07 -23.26
CA ARG A 350 -9.21 9.01 -22.38
C ARG A 350 -9.18 7.74 -21.55
N MET A 351 -10.29 7.32 -20.98
CA MET A 351 -10.39 6.06 -20.22
C MET A 351 -10.10 4.85 -21.10
N GLY A 352 -10.62 4.81 -22.33
CA GLY A 352 -10.31 3.75 -23.29
C GLY A 352 -8.83 3.73 -23.68
N ALA A 353 -8.22 4.90 -23.90
CA ALA A 353 -6.79 4.99 -24.18
C ALA A 353 -5.95 4.49 -22.98
N ALA A 354 -6.31 4.85 -21.77
CA ALA A 354 -5.64 4.40 -20.55
C ALA A 354 -5.79 2.89 -20.34
N LEU A 355 -6.98 2.33 -20.57
CA LEU A 355 -7.21 0.88 -20.49
C LEU A 355 -6.34 0.13 -21.51
N ARG A 356 -6.36 0.54 -22.78
CA ARG A 356 -5.50 -0.06 -23.81
C ARG A 356 -4.02 0.00 -23.44
N SER A 357 -3.55 1.18 -23.02
CA SER A 357 -2.15 1.38 -22.63
C SER A 357 -1.77 0.50 -21.44
N SER A 358 -2.64 0.41 -20.42
CA SER A 358 -2.40 -0.43 -19.26
C SER A 358 -2.33 -1.91 -19.60
N LEU A 359 -3.27 -2.42 -20.40
CA LEU A 359 -3.28 -3.81 -20.85
C LEU A 359 -2.07 -4.13 -21.75
N ALA A 360 -1.80 -3.28 -22.74
CA ALA A 360 -0.67 -3.46 -23.68
C ALA A 360 0.68 -3.48 -22.94
N ALA A 361 0.84 -2.69 -21.89
CA ALA A 361 2.07 -2.64 -21.08
C ALA A 361 2.38 -3.97 -20.35
N TYR A 362 1.38 -4.84 -20.22
CA TYR A 362 1.51 -6.22 -19.71
C TYR A 362 1.36 -7.28 -20.80
N GLY A 363 1.41 -6.89 -22.08
CA GLY A 363 1.25 -7.81 -23.21
C GLY A 363 -0.17 -8.36 -23.38
N ARG A 364 -1.19 -7.65 -22.89
CA ARG A 364 -2.61 -8.02 -23.02
C ARG A 364 -3.31 -7.12 -24.05
N GLY A 365 -4.28 -7.69 -24.76
CA GLY A 365 -5.15 -6.95 -25.67
C GLY A 365 -6.42 -6.46 -24.99
N GLU A 366 -6.98 -5.35 -25.46
CA GLU A 366 -8.30 -4.86 -25.07
C GLU A 366 -9.40 -5.56 -25.90
N THR A 367 -10.55 -5.77 -25.29
CA THR A 367 -11.78 -6.15 -25.97
C THR A 367 -12.85 -5.06 -25.84
N PRO A 368 -13.76 -4.87 -26.81
CA PRO A 368 -14.85 -3.88 -26.69
C PRO A 368 -15.69 -4.07 -25.42
N ALA A 369 -15.92 -5.31 -25.01
CA ALA A 369 -16.67 -5.64 -23.79
C ALA A 369 -15.98 -5.14 -22.50
N GLN A 370 -14.66 -5.04 -22.48
CA GLN A 370 -13.92 -4.53 -21.31
C GLN A 370 -14.14 -3.03 -21.14
N MET A 371 -14.15 -2.24 -22.22
CA MET A 371 -14.43 -0.81 -22.14
C MET A 371 -15.88 -0.54 -21.70
N ASP A 372 -16.84 -1.28 -22.24
CA ASP A 372 -18.24 -1.13 -21.83
C ASP A 372 -18.49 -1.56 -20.38
N ARG A 373 -17.78 -2.58 -19.89
CA ARG A 373 -17.83 -3.00 -18.50
C ARG A 373 -17.23 -1.91 -17.59
N LEU A 374 -16.08 -1.34 -17.96
CA LEU A 374 -15.47 -0.22 -17.26
C LEU A 374 -16.43 0.97 -17.18
N TRP A 375 -16.99 1.40 -18.33
CA TRP A 375 -17.86 2.57 -18.38
C TRP A 375 -19.11 2.41 -17.51
N ARG A 376 -19.78 1.25 -17.58
CA ARG A 376 -20.94 0.93 -16.72
C ARG A 376 -20.60 0.85 -15.23
N HIS A 377 -19.36 0.49 -14.90
CA HIS A 377 -18.91 0.47 -13.51
C HIS A 377 -18.67 1.89 -12.97
N VAL A 378 -18.10 2.77 -13.78
CA VAL A 378 -17.70 4.12 -13.41
C VAL A 378 -18.89 5.09 -13.43
N VAL A 379 -19.75 4.99 -14.44
CA VAL A 379 -20.95 5.83 -14.61
C VAL A 379 -22.18 5.06 -14.14
N ARG A 380 -22.94 5.64 -13.22
CA ARG A 380 -24.22 5.11 -12.68
C ARG A 380 -25.22 6.25 -12.60
N ASP A 381 -26.41 6.06 -13.11
CA ASP A 381 -27.53 7.01 -13.04
C ASP A 381 -27.16 8.46 -13.46
N GLY A 382 -26.40 8.60 -14.56
CA GLY A 382 -25.93 9.90 -15.06
C GLY A 382 -24.90 10.58 -14.15
N ARG A 383 -24.24 9.83 -13.27
CA ARG A 383 -23.25 10.33 -12.32
C ARG A 383 -21.97 9.51 -12.41
N LEU A 384 -20.85 10.13 -12.07
CA LEU A 384 -19.53 9.51 -12.12
C LEU A 384 -18.78 9.77 -10.80
N ASP A 385 -17.99 8.80 -10.38
CA ASP A 385 -17.12 8.96 -9.22
C ASP A 385 -15.93 9.90 -9.55
N PHE A 386 -15.81 11.01 -8.84
CA PHE A 386 -14.76 12.02 -9.01
C PHE A 386 -13.34 11.43 -8.92
N GLY A 387 -13.12 10.44 -8.05
CA GLY A 387 -11.83 9.76 -7.92
C GLY A 387 -11.41 8.99 -9.16
N ARG A 388 -12.33 8.66 -10.08
CA ARG A 388 -12.04 7.99 -11.37
C ARG A 388 -11.54 8.94 -12.46
N LEU A 389 -11.66 10.25 -12.24
CA LEU A 389 -11.22 11.28 -13.17
C LEU A 389 -9.69 11.42 -13.17
N ASP A 390 -9.13 11.83 -14.30
CA ASP A 390 -7.76 12.35 -14.37
C ASP A 390 -7.71 13.79 -13.83
N GLU A 391 -6.51 14.31 -13.62
CA GLU A 391 -6.29 15.66 -13.06
C GLU A 391 -6.92 16.76 -13.90
N THR A 392 -7.03 16.58 -15.20
CA THR A 392 -7.62 17.57 -16.12
C THR A 392 -9.13 17.66 -15.93
N ALA A 393 -9.80 16.50 -15.90
CA ALA A 393 -11.24 16.47 -15.65
C ALA A 393 -11.60 16.86 -14.21
N GLN A 394 -10.76 16.48 -13.24
CA GLN A 394 -10.93 16.95 -11.85
C GLN A 394 -10.85 18.47 -11.73
N GLU A 395 -9.85 19.10 -12.37
CA GLU A 395 -9.71 20.55 -12.39
C GLU A 395 -10.90 21.22 -13.08
N GLU A 396 -11.42 20.68 -14.18
CA GLU A 396 -12.61 21.19 -14.85
C GLU A 396 -13.83 21.22 -13.92
N VAL A 397 -14.09 20.13 -13.20
CA VAL A 397 -15.17 20.07 -12.20
C VAL A 397 -14.95 21.09 -11.09
N ILE A 398 -13.74 21.16 -10.51
CA ILE A 398 -13.43 22.11 -9.43
C ILE A 398 -13.68 23.55 -9.89
N ARG A 399 -13.24 23.93 -11.10
CA ARG A 399 -13.46 25.29 -11.64
C ARG A 399 -14.93 25.59 -11.85
N ARG A 400 -15.73 24.66 -12.35
CA ARG A 400 -17.18 24.85 -12.52
C ARG A 400 -17.88 25.04 -11.19
N LEU A 401 -17.56 24.22 -10.19
CA LEU A 401 -18.13 24.33 -8.85
C LEU A 401 -17.69 25.61 -8.12
N ALA A 402 -16.47 26.08 -8.35
CA ALA A 402 -16.00 27.36 -7.81
C ALA A 402 -16.72 28.57 -8.43
N ALA A 403 -17.07 28.48 -9.73
CA ALA A 403 -17.82 29.55 -10.44
C ALA A 403 -19.31 29.58 -10.07
N ASP A 404 -19.89 28.41 -9.73
CA ASP A 404 -21.30 28.31 -9.30
C ASP A 404 -21.41 27.42 -8.05
N PRO A 405 -21.38 28.01 -6.84
CA PRO A 405 -21.51 27.26 -5.60
C PRO A 405 -22.82 26.47 -5.45
N GLY A 406 -23.88 26.82 -6.19
CA GLY A 406 -25.13 26.06 -6.22
C GLY A 406 -24.96 24.66 -6.79
N GLU A 407 -24.03 24.48 -7.70
CA GLU A 407 -23.69 23.18 -8.28
C GLU A 407 -23.07 22.22 -7.24
N ALA A 408 -22.42 22.73 -6.17
CA ALA A 408 -21.86 21.90 -5.11
C ALA A 408 -22.92 21.07 -4.37
N ALA A 409 -24.15 21.55 -4.27
CA ALA A 409 -25.28 20.82 -3.68
C ALA A 409 -25.68 19.56 -4.49
N ARG A 410 -25.23 19.47 -5.75
CA ARG A 410 -25.45 18.30 -6.61
C ARG A 410 -24.46 17.16 -6.37
N LEU A 411 -23.37 17.38 -5.60
CA LEU A 411 -22.42 16.35 -5.20
C LEU A 411 -23.08 15.31 -4.27
N ARG A 412 -22.60 14.07 -4.29
CA ARG A 412 -23.03 13.01 -3.37
C ARG A 412 -21.82 12.24 -2.87
N PRO A 413 -21.50 12.29 -1.55
CA PRO A 413 -22.15 13.13 -0.55
C PRO A 413 -21.92 14.64 -0.81
N ALA A 414 -22.81 15.48 -0.31
CA ALA A 414 -22.71 16.92 -0.52
C ALA A 414 -21.69 17.60 0.42
N THR A 415 -21.39 17.00 1.54
CA THR A 415 -20.46 17.52 2.55
C THR A 415 -19.52 16.44 3.05
N LEU A 416 -18.29 16.83 3.38
CA LEU A 416 -17.34 15.99 4.12
C LEU A 416 -17.73 16.06 5.61
N ALA A 417 -18.12 14.93 6.18
CA ALA A 417 -18.48 14.85 7.59
C ALA A 417 -17.89 13.57 8.23
N PRO A 418 -17.34 13.66 9.44
CA PRO A 418 -16.97 12.47 10.18
C PRO A 418 -18.25 11.80 10.67
N GLY A 419 -18.51 10.58 10.22
CA GLY A 419 -19.68 9.80 10.66
C GLY A 419 -19.54 9.18 12.06
N THR A 420 -18.46 9.52 12.80
CA THR A 420 -18.10 8.90 14.07
C THR A 420 -18.14 9.88 15.23
N ASP A 421 -18.79 9.51 16.31
CA ASP A 421 -18.83 10.25 17.56
C ASP A 421 -17.65 9.86 18.50
N ALA A 422 -17.55 10.51 19.67
CA ALA A 422 -16.51 10.26 20.64
C ALA A 422 -16.51 8.79 21.17
N ARG A 423 -17.67 8.14 21.23
CA ARG A 423 -17.81 6.75 21.68
C ARG A 423 -17.26 5.79 20.62
N ALA A 424 -17.59 6.01 19.35
CA ALA A 424 -17.08 5.23 18.23
C ALA A 424 -15.57 5.40 18.08
N ILE A 425 -15.03 6.62 18.28
CA ILE A 425 -13.58 6.88 18.28
C ILE A 425 -12.88 6.09 19.39
N ALA A 426 -13.41 6.12 20.61
CA ALA A 426 -12.82 5.38 21.73
C ALA A 426 -12.88 3.85 21.52
N TYR A 427 -13.99 3.35 20.97
CA TYR A 427 -14.15 1.95 20.59
C TYR A 427 -13.15 1.52 19.53
N ASN A 428 -13.06 2.27 18.42
CA ASN A 428 -12.10 2.00 17.35
C ASN A 428 -10.65 2.03 17.84
N ARG A 429 -10.32 2.97 18.74
CA ARG A 429 -9.00 3.04 19.34
C ARG A 429 -8.66 1.75 20.10
N ALA A 430 -9.56 1.31 20.99
CA ALA A 430 -9.35 0.07 21.76
C ALA A 430 -9.16 -1.14 20.85
N LEU A 431 -9.96 -1.22 19.77
CA LEU A 431 -9.86 -2.30 18.78
C LEU A 431 -8.54 -2.27 18.01
N VAL A 432 -8.05 -1.09 17.62
CA VAL A 432 -6.76 -0.94 16.92
C VAL A 432 -5.61 -1.32 17.88
N GLU A 433 -5.63 -0.87 19.12
CA GLU A 433 -4.64 -1.20 20.15
C GLU A 433 -4.61 -2.70 20.48
N GLU A 434 -5.76 -3.38 20.40
CA GLU A 434 -5.86 -4.84 20.60
C GLU A 434 -5.36 -5.62 19.39
N ARG A 435 -5.94 -5.35 18.21
CA ARG A 435 -5.79 -6.21 17.02
C ARG A 435 -4.58 -5.86 16.16
N TYR A 436 -4.20 -4.58 16.10
CA TYR A 436 -3.13 -4.08 15.23
C TYR A 436 -1.89 -3.63 16.02
N SER A 437 -1.77 -4.00 17.29
CA SER A 437 -0.56 -3.76 18.09
C SER A 437 0.61 -4.61 17.62
N ILE A 438 1.83 -4.21 17.99
CA ILE A 438 3.05 -5.01 17.74
C ILE A 438 2.93 -6.40 18.42
N ALA A 439 2.34 -6.48 19.61
CA ALA A 439 2.11 -7.75 20.30
C ALA A 439 1.10 -8.63 19.53
N GLY A 440 0.00 -8.06 19.05
CA GLY A 440 -0.99 -8.75 18.23
C GLY A 440 -0.40 -9.27 16.91
N TYR A 441 0.44 -8.45 16.26
CA TYR A 441 1.19 -8.86 15.07
C TYR A 441 2.13 -10.03 15.39
N GLY A 442 2.87 -9.96 16.50
CA GLY A 442 3.79 -11.00 16.94
C GLY A 442 3.11 -12.34 17.19
N ARG A 443 1.93 -12.34 17.81
CA ARG A 443 1.15 -13.59 18.01
C ARG A 443 0.78 -14.25 16.67
N ARG A 444 0.22 -13.49 15.71
CA ARG A 444 -0.11 -14.02 14.38
C ARG A 444 1.13 -14.50 13.63
N LEU A 445 2.24 -13.78 13.76
CA LEU A 445 3.49 -14.18 13.12
C LEU A 445 4.02 -15.50 13.69
N ALA A 446 3.93 -15.70 15.02
CA ALA A 446 4.31 -16.94 15.68
C ALA A 446 3.43 -18.12 15.20
N GLU A 447 2.11 -17.95 15.13
CA GLU A 447 1.18 -18.96 14.60
C GLU A 447 1.54 -19.38 13.16
N ILE A 448 1.89 -18.40 12.31
CA ILE A 448 2.32 -18.67 10.93
C ILE A 448 3.65 -19.44 10.91
N TYR A 449 4.60 -19.07 11.76
CA TYR A 449 5.88 -19.76 11.83
C TYR A 449 5.72 -21.19 12.36
N ASP A 450 4.88 -21.41 13.37
CA ASP A 450 4.60 -22.74 13.90
C ASP A 450 3.94 -23.64 12.83
N ALA A 451 2.97 -23.09 12.07
CA ALA A 451 2.37 -23.80 10.95
C ALA A 451 3.41 -24.18 9.87
N LEU A 452 4.29 -23.23 9.51
CA LEU A 452 5.36 -23.48 8.53
C LEU A 452 6.38 -24.51 9.05
N LEU A 453 6.71 -24.49 10.33
CA LEU A 453 7.68 -25.42 10.93
C LEU A 453 7.13 -26.84 11.06
N SER A 454 5.82 -27.01 11.17
CA SER A 454 5.17 -28.32 11.25
C SER A 454 5.20 -29.08 9.91
N GLU A 455 5.43 -28.37 8.80
CA GLU A 455 5.43 -28.97 7.47
C GLU A 455 6.74 -29.72 7.15
N SER A 456 6.61 -30.82 6.42
CA SER A 456 7.77 -31.59 5.91
C SER A 456 8.28 -30.96 4.61
N ALA A 457 9.61 -30.83 4.49
CA ALA A 457 10.20 -30.29 3.28
C ALA A 457 10.09 -31.25 2.09
N SER A 458 9.80 -30.71 0.90
CA SER A 458 9.77 -31.42 -0.38
C SER A 458 10.76 -30.80 -1.35
N ALA A 459 11.53 -31.62 -2.06
CA ALA A 459 12.40 -31.15 -3.14
C ALA A 459 11.62 -30.79 -4.42
N SER A 460 10.41 -31.35 -4.58
CA SER A 460 9.53 -31.04 -5.71
C SER A 460 8.75 -29.77 -5.42
N LEU A 461 8.85 -28.79 -6.33
CA LEU A 461 8.13 -27.53 -6.25
C LEU A 461 7.10 -27.45 -7.37
N GLY A 462 5.86 -27.14 -7.00
CA GLY A 462 4.82 -26.69 -7.91
C GLY A 462 4.90 -25.16 -8.11
N ALA A 463 3.92 -24.60 -8.81
CA ALA A 463 3.78 -23.18 -9.01
C ALA A 463 2.29 -22.76 -9.02
N ALA A 464 2.01 -21.57 -8.54
CA ALA A 464 0.72 -20.92 -8.80
C ALA A 464 0.70 -20.34 -10.23
N ASN A 465 -0.49 -19.99 -10.72
CA ASN A 465 -0.68 -19.41 -12.04
C ASN A 465 -0.54 -17.88 -12.00
N GLY A 466 0.65 -17.36 -12.32
CA GLY A 466 0.92 -15.92 -12.35
C GLY A 466 0.11 -15.15 -13.39
N ASP A 467 -0.32 -15.78 -14.50
CA ASP A 467 -1.22 -15.16 -15.48
C ASP A 467 -2.63 -14.93 -14.89
N ALA A 468 -3.14 -15.89 -14.13
CA ALA A 468 -4.42 -15.73 -13.43
C ALA A 468 -4.34 -14.62 -12.37
N LEU A 469 -3.21 -14.47 -11.68
CA LEU A 469 -2.95 -13.37 -10.76
C LEU A 469 -2.92 -12.02 -11.50
N LEU A 470 -2.17 -11.94 -12.61
CA LEU A 470 -2.09 -10.74 -13.44
C LEU A 470 -3.48 -10.30 -13.95
N ASP A 471 -4.30 -11.24 -14.41
CA ASP A 471 -5.65 -10.96 -14.91
C ASP A 471 -6.56 -10.37 -13.81
N ARG A 472 -6.38 -10.74 -12.53
CA ARG A 472 -7.07 -10.12 -11.40
C ARG A 472 -6.65 -8.66 -11.19
N PHE A 473 -5.36 -8.36 -11.32
CA PHE A 473 -4.89 -6.97 -11.21
C PHE A 473 -5.28 -6.11 -12.40
N LEU A 474 -5.43 -6.70 -13.59
CA LEU A 474 -5.81 -6.03 -14.83
C LEU A 474 -7.33 -5.98 -15.09
N ASP A 475 -8.17 -6.37 -14.14
CA ASP A 475 -9.63 -6.22 -14.30
C ASP A 475 -9.96 -4.75 -14.61
N PRO A 476 -10.69 -4.47 -15.72
CA PRO A 476 -11.03 -3.09 -16.11
C PRO A 476 -11.71 -2.27 -15.02
N GLN A 477 -12.49 -2.88 -14.13
CA GLN A 477 -13.14 -2.18 -13.01
C GLN A 477 -12.13 -1.61 -12.00
N ARG A 478 -10.89 -2.11 -11.99
CA ARG A 478 -9.79 -1.63 -11.16
C ARG A 478 -9.01 -0.47 -11.80
N LEU A 479 -9.38 -0.04 -13.02
CA LEU A 479 -8.71 1.08 -13.68
C LEU A 479 -9.03 2.39 -12.94
N TRP A 480 -8.01 3.04 -12.43
CA TRP A 480 -8.03 4.40 -11.90
C TRP A 480 -7.10 5.27 -12.73
N LEU A 481 -7.60 6.33 -13.36
CA LEU A 481 -6.78 7.22 -14.18
C LEU A 481 -5.63 7.86 -13.38
N LEU A 482 -5.80 8.01 -12.08
CA LEU A 482 -4.75 8.51 -11.18
C LEU A 482 -3.65 7.47 -10.88
N ARG A 483 -3.74 6.25 -11.41
CA ARG A 483 -2.74 5.19 -11.28
C ARG A 483 -2.07 4.81 -12.61
N THR A 484 -2.46 5.42 -13.72
CA THR A 484 -1.95 5.13 -15.08
C THR A 484 -0.91 6.13 -15.55
#